data_e6020f966b9329403c348df9aa316225
#
_entry.id   e6020f966b9329403c348df9aa316225
#
_cell.length_a   1.000
_cell.length_b   1.000
_cell.length_c   1.000
_cell.angle_alpha   90.00
_cell.angle_beta   90.00
_cell.angle_gamma   90.00
#
_symmetry.space_group_name_H-M   'P 1'
#
loop_
_entity.id
_entity.type
_entity.pdbx_description
1 polymer ?
#
loop_
_entity_poly.entity_id
_entity_poly.type
_entity_poly.pdbx_seq_one_letter_code
_entity_poly.pdbx_strand_id
1 'polypeptide(L)'
;MRIDIITSVPELLTSPLNESILKRAQDKGLVEIVVHNLHDYAHDRRKTTDDNPFGGEAGMVMKCEPVFELVEKLQSERPYDEIIYTSPDGIRYDQHEANRLSTLENIIILCGHYKGIDHRIREHLVTREISIGDYVLTGGELAACIIADSVVRIIPGAIGDEASALTDSFQDNLLAPPVYTRPAEFRGWRVPDVLLSGNFAEIAKWQDNEAYERTKRLRPDLLNE
;
A
#
# COMPACT_ATOMS: atom_id res chain seq x y z
N MET A 1 1.11 -1.84 -15.04
CA MET A 1 0.06 -1.56 -14.05
C MET A 1 -0.27 -0.08 -14.03
N ARG A 2 -1.53 0.29 -13.82
CA ARG A 2 -1.97 1.69 -13.60
C ARG A 2 -2.61 1.82 -12.22
N ILE A 3 -2.22 2.87 -11.47
CA ILE A 3 -2.79 3.24 -10.17
C ILE A 3 -3.27 4.68 -10.26
N ASP A 4 -4.58 4.90 -10.19
CA ASP A 4 -5.19 6.21 -10.11
C ASP A 4 -5.58 6.52 -8.66
N ILE A 5 -5.03 7.60 -8.08
CA ILE A 5 -5.31 7.98 -6.70
C ILE A 5 -6.17 9.24 -6.70
N ILE A 6 -7.36 9.14 -6.12
CA ILE A 6 -8.31 10.25 -5.99
C ILE A 6 -8.18 10.84 -4.59
N THR A 7 -7.92 12.14 -4.50
CA THR A 7 -7.72 12.85 -3.23
C THR A 7 -8.17 14.30 -3.29
N SER A 8 -8.53 14.87 -2.14
CA SER A 8 -8.72 16.32 -1.97
C SER A 8 -7.43 17.06 -1.59
N VAL A 9 -6.34 16.34 -1.29
CA VAL A 9 -5.05 16.92 -0.84
C VAL A 9 -3.88 16.29 -1.61
N PRO A 10 -3.76 16.54 -2.93
CA PRO A 10 -2.76 15.90 -3.78
C PRO A 10 -1.31 16.20 -3.36
N GLU A 11 -1.05 17.30 -2.68
CA GLU A 11 0.29 17.69 -2.21
C GLU A 11 0.90 16.66 -1.25
N LEU A 12 0.07 15.95 -0.45
CA LEU A 12 0.53 14.89 0.46
C LEU A 12 1.15 13.69 -0.26
N LEU A 13 0.82 13.50 -1.53
CA LEU A 13 1.27 12.37 -2.34
C LEU A 13 2.52 12.68 -3.18
N THR A 14 2.90 13.95 -3.29
CA THR A 14 3.95 14.40 -4.22
C THR A 14 5.31 13.75 -3.95
N SER A 15 5.79 13.80 -2.71
CA SER A 15 7.09 13.24 -2.36
C SER A 15 7.09 11.71 -2.31
N PRO A 16 6.18 11.04 -1.59
CA PRO A 16 6.22 9.58 -1.46
C PRO A 16 6.16 8.84 -2.80
N LEU A 17 5.37 9.33 -3.76
CA LEU A 17 5.17 8.66 -5.04
C LEU A 17 6.27 8.97 -6.08
N ASN A 18 7.07 10.02 -5.89
CA ASN A 18 8.05 10.49 -6.86
C ASN A 18 9.51 10.31 -6.43
N GLU A 19 9.76 9.45 -5.46
CA GLU A 19 11.11 9.16 -4.97
C GLU A 19 11.41 7.65 -4.94
N SER A 20 12.71 7.31 -4.85
CA SER A 20 13.22 5.97 -4.60
C SER A 20 12.71 4.89 -5.59
N ILE A 21 12.14 3.80 -5.08
CA ILE A 21 11.67 2.63 -5.85
C ILE A 21 10.47 2.99 -6.72
N LEU A 22 9.49 3.72 -6.17
CA LEU A 22 8.29 4.13 -6.91
C LEU A 22 8.64 4.98 -8.12
N LYS A 23 9.52 5.96 -7.95
CA LYS A 23 10.03 6.77 -9.08
C LYS A 23 10.71 5.89 -10.14
N ARG A 24 11.61 5.00 -9.73
CA ARG A 24 12.33 4.12 -10.67
C ARG A 24 11.41 3.17 -11.42
N ALA A 25 10.38 2.65 -10.77
CA ALA A 25 9.39 1.79 -11.41
C ALA A 25 8.58 2.55 -12.46
N GLN A 26 8.20 3.79 -12.17
CA GLN A 26 7.54 4.69 -13.13
C GLN A 26 8.48 5.06 -14.29
N ASP A 27 9.72 5.44 -14.02
CA ASP A 27 10.73 5.77 -15.04
C ASP A 27 11.01 4.58 -15.98
N LYS A 28 10.87 3.35 -15.49
CA LYS A 28 10.98 2.11 -16.29
C LYS A 28 9.69 1.74 -17.04
N GLY A 29 8.59 2.44 -16.82
CA GLY A 29 7.28 2.13 -17.41
C GLY A 29 6.61 0.86 -16.85
N LEU A 30 7.03 0.38 -15.68
CA LEU A 30 6.43 -0.79 -15.03
C LEU A 30 5.10 -0.48 -14.37
N VAL A 31 4.95 0.74 -13.88
CA VAL A 31 3.72 1.27 -13.30
C VAL A 31 3.55 2.73 -13.72
N GLU A 32 2.30 3.13 -13.87
CA GLU A 32 1.90 4.52 -14.01
C GLU A 32 1.05 4.90 -12.80
N ILE A 33 1.48 5.89 -12.01
CA ILE A 33 0.73 6.38 -10.86
C ILE A 33 0.25 7.80 -11.18
N VAL A 34 -1.08 8.01 -11.17
CA VAL A 34 -1.67 9.31 -11.45
C VAL A 34 -2.51 9.76 -10.27
N VAL A 35 -2.22 10.97 -9.79
CA VAL A 35 -2.96 11.61 -8.71
C VAL A 35 -3.98 12.58 -9.29
N HIS A 36 -5.24 12.41 -8.92
CA HIS A 36 -6.36 13.23 -9.32
C HIS A 36 -6.82 14.11 -8.17
N ASN A 37 -6.84 15.41 -8.43
CA ASN A 37 -7.38 16.39 -7.48
C ASN A 37 -8.91 16.42 -7.58
N LEU A 38 -9.61 15.97 -6.55
CA LEU A 38 -11.06 15.91 -6.51
C LEU A 38 -11.72 17.30 -6.65
N HIS A 39 -11.04 18.37 -6.23
CA HIS A 39 -11.53 19.73 -6.39
C HIS A 39 -11.74 20.15 -7.86
N ASP A 40 -11.09 19.50 -8.82
CA ASP A 40 -11.26 19.80 -10.25
C ASP A 40 -12.61 19.32 -10.80
N TYR A 41 -13.30 18.45 -10.06
CA TYR A 41 -14.62 17.88 -10.37
C TYR A 41 -15.75 18.46 -9.52
N ALA A 42 -15.45 19.48 -8.71
CA ALA A 42 -16.45 20.24 -7.98
C ALA A 42 -16.84 21.50 -8.77
N HIS A 43 -18.13 21.66 -9.10
CA HIS A 43 -18.63 22.69 -10.02
C HIS A 43 -19.09 23.97 -9.33
N ASP A 44 -19.15 23.99 -8.02
CA ASP A 44 -19.46 25.21 -7.29
C ASP A 44 -18.29 26.20 -7.32
N ARG A 45 -18.59 27.48 -7.09
CA ARG A 45 -17.57 28.57 -7.13
C ARG A 45 -16.36 28.34 -6.23
N ARG A 46 -16.55 27.62 -5.13
CA ARG A 46 -15.51 27.34 -4.12
C ARG A 46 -14.81 26.01 -4.36
N LYS A 47 -15.27 25.22 -5.35
CA LYS A 47 -14.78 23.86 -5.63
C LYS A 47 -14.83 22.95 -4.39
N THR A 48 -15.96 22.97 -3.65
CA THR A 48 -16.12 22.23 -2.40
C THR A 48 -16.36 20.75 -2.67
N THR A 49 -15.57 19.90 -2.04
CA THR A 49 -15.68 18.43 -2.14
C THR A 49 -16.39 17.79 -0.96
N ASP A 50 -16.84 18.58 -0.01
CA ASP A 50 -17.46 18.14 1.25
C ASP A 50 -18.67 19.02 1.63
N ASP A 51 -19.54 18.47 2.49
CA ASP A 51 -20.70 19.18 3.05
C ASP A 51 -21.07 18.62 4.43
N ASN A 52 -22.00 19.29 5.11
CA ASN A 52 -22.52 18.84 6.40
C ASN A 52 -23.28 17.51 6.25
N PRO A 53 -23.10 16.57 7.17
CA PRO A 53 -23.87 15.32 7.15
C PRO A 53 -25.34 15.56 7.43
N PHE A 54 -26.22 14.79 6.80
CA PHE A 54 -27.61 14.68 7.25
C PHE A 54 -27.63 14.10 8.67
N GLY A 55 -28.61 14.51 9.45
CA GLY A 55 -28.75 14.06 10.86
C GLY A 55 -28.09 14.98 11.87
N GLY A 56 -27.36 16.01 11.44
CA GLY A 56 -26.84 17.08 12.31
C GLY A 56 -25.59 16.71 13.12
N GLU A 57 -24.89 15.66 12.77
CA GLU A 57 -23.60 15.31 13.38
C GLU A 57 -22.50 16.34 13.07
N ALA A 58 -21.55 16.49 13.98
CA ALA A 58 -20.41 17.38 13.78
C ALA A 58 -19.41 16.80 12.78
N GLY A 59 -18.80 17.66 11.97
CA GLY A 59 -17.82 17.33 10.95
C GLY A 59 -18.40 17.40 9.54
N MET A 60 -17.55 17.17 8.55
CA MET A 60 -17.90 17.23 7.13
C MET A 60 -17.84 15.82 6.52
N VAL A 61 -18.51 15.63 5.39
CA VAL A 61 -18.54 14.36 4.64
C VAL A 61 -18.26 14.65 3.19
N MET A 62 -17.41 13.84 2.56
CA MET A 62 -17.09 13.98 1.14
C MET A 62 -18.33 13.71 0.29
N LYS A 63 -18.61 14.61 -0.67
CA LYS A 63 -19.81 14.60 -1.52
C LYS A 63 -19.74 13.54 -2.60
N CYS A 64 -20.91 13.05 -3.03
CA CYS A 64 -21.04 12.08 -4.12
C CYS A 64 -20.60 12.64 -5.47
N GLU A 65 -21.09 13.82 -5.84
CA GLU A 65 -21.02 14.30 -7.22
C GLU A 65 -19.61 14.33 -7.79
N PRO A 66 -18.59 14.93 -7.13
CA PRO A 66 -17.25 14.98 -7.69
C PRO A 66 -16.59 13.60 -7.77
N VAL A 67 -16.91 12.70 -6.84
CA VAL A 67 -16.34 11.34 -6.84
C VAL A 67 -16.92 10.51 -7.97
N PHE A 68 -18.26 10.52 -8.13
CA PHE A 68 -18.92 9.79 -9.22
C PHE A 68 -18.44 10.28 -10.58
N GLU A 69 -18.42 11.60 -10.80
CA GLU A 69 -17.98 12.18 -12.08
C GLU A 69 -16.55 11.75 -12.44
N LEU A 70 -15.62 11.83 -11.48
CA LEU A 70 -14.23 11.43 -11.71
C LEU A 70 -14.11 9.93 -11.96
N VAL A 71 -14.76 9.09 -11.17
CA VAL A 71 -14.68 7.62 -11.32
C VAL A 71 -15.30 7.20 -12.65
N GLU A 72 -16.49 7.72 -13.01
CA GLU A 72 -17.14 7.41 -14.29
C GLU A 72 -16.30 7.85 -15.49
N LYS A 73 -15.65 9.01 -15.40
CA LYS A 73 -14.70 9.45 -16.41
C LYS A 73 -13.55 8.46 -16.56
N LEU A 74 -12.90 8.08 -15.47
CA LEU A 74 -11.80 7.13 -15.51
C LEU A 74 -12.24 5.77 -16.08
N GLN A 75 -13.40 5.28 -15.69
CA GLN A 75 -13.99 4.03 -16.22
C GLN A 75 -14.35 4.14 -17.71
N SER A 76 -14.66 5.33 -18.22
CA SER A 76 -14.90 5.54 -19.66
C SER A 76 -13.62 5.46 -20.50
N GLU A 77 -12.45 5.69 -19.88
CA GLU A 77 -11.15 5.67 -20.55
C GLU A 77 -10.54 4.26 -20.58
N ARG A 78 -10.78 3.45 -19.52
CA ARG A 78 -10.26 2.07 -19.38
C ARG A 78 -11.07 1.25 -18.38
N PRO A 79 -11.02 -0.09 -18.46
CA PRO A 79 -11.55 -0.94 -17.38
C PRO A 79 -10.67 -0.84 -16.14
N TYR A 80 -11.29 -0.89 -14.96
CA TYR A 80 -10.61 -1.00 -13.66
C TYR A 80 -10.98 -2.30 -13.00
N ASP A 81 -9.98 -2.99 -12.46
CA ASP A 81 -10.16 -4.25 -11.74
C ASP A 81 -10.79 -4.01 -10.37
N GLU A 82 -10.34 -2.95 -9.70
CA GLU A 82 -10.87 -2.58 -8.38
C GLU A 82 -10.91 -1.07 -8.16
N ILE A 83 -11.89 -0.65 -7.35
CA ILE A 83 -12.01 0.68 -6.78
C ILE A 83 -11.89 0.51 -5.26
N ILE A 84 -10.72 0.87 -4.75
CA ILE A 84 -10.34 0.69 -3.34
C ILE A 84 -10.64 1.98 -2.58
N TYR A 85 -11.36 1.87 -1.48
CA TYR A 85 -11.52 2.96 -0.51
C TYR A 85 -10.64 2.71 0.71
N THR A 86 -9.77 3.67 1.04
CA THR A 86 -8.95 3.62 2.26
C THR A 86 -9.79 4.06 3.46
N SER A 87 -10.11 3.13 4.34
CA SER A 87 -11.04 3.31 5.45
C SER A 87 -10.57 2.54 6.69
N PRO A 88 -10.73 3.07 7.92
CA PRO A 88 -10.46 2.28 9.13
C PRO A 88 -11.38 1.05 9.26
N ASP A 89 -12.55 1.08 8.62
CA ASP A 89 -13.56 0.00 8.68
C ASP A 89 -13.24 -1.17 7.73
N GLY A 90 -12.27 -0.98 6.81
CA GLY A 90 -11.96 -1.93 5.75
C GLY A 90 -11.30 -3.21 6.23
N ILE A 91 -11.13 -4.15 5.31
CA ILE A 91 -10.35 -5.37 5.53
C ILE A 91 -8.91 -4.97 5.87
N ARG A 92 -8.32 -5.63 6.86
CA ARG A 92 -6.94 -5.36 7.26
C ARG A 92 -5.98 -5.72 6.15
N TYR A 93 -5.17 -4.75 5.75
CA TYR A 93 -4.15 -4.90 4.72
C TYR A 93 -2.96 -5.70 5.24
N ASP A 94 -2.52 -6.66 4.44
CA ASP A 94 -1.36 -7.51 4.69
C ASP A 94 -0.57 -7.79 3.41
N GLN A 95 0.47 -8.63 3.49
CA GLN A 95 1.29 -8.98 2.35
C GLN A 95 0.53 -9.81 1.30
N HIS A 96 -0.41 -10.66 1.71
CA HIS A 96 -1.22 -11.45 0.77
C HIS A 96 -2.09 -10.55 -0.09
N GLU A 97 -2.68 -9.52 0.52
CA GLU A 97 -3.46 -8.52 -0.22
C GLU A 97 -2.57 -7.69 -1.15
N ALA A 98 -1.34 -7.32 -0.73
CA ALA A 98 -0.38 -6.65 -1.60
C ALA A 98 -0.01 -7.53 -2.82
N ASN A 99 0.25 -8.82 -2.58
CA ASN A 99 0.55 -9.79 -3.64
C ASN A 99 -0.62 -9.91 -4.62
N ARG A 100 -1.85 -10.01 -4.13
CA ARG A 100 -3.06 -10.06 -4.95
C ARG A 100 -3.22 -8.79 -5.81
N LEU A 101 -3.10 -7.62 -5.21
CA LEU A 101 -3.23 -6.35 -5.91
C LEU A 101 -2.14 -6.16 -6.97
N SER A 102 -0.93 -6.68 -6.76
CA SER A 102 0.17 -6.57 -7.73
C SER A 102 -0.08 -7.33 -9.03
N THR A 103 -1.04 -8.25 -9.06
CA THR A 103 -1.44 -9.01 -10.27
C THR A 103 -2.50 -8.31 -11.10
N LEU A 104 -3.07 -7.20 -10.61
CA LEU A 104 -4.10 -6.43 -11.31
C LEU A 104 -3.47 -5.47 -12.31
N GLU A 105 -4.25 -5.05 -13.31
CA GLU A 105 -3.80 -4.13 -14.35
C GLU A 105 -4.07 -2.67 -14.00
N ASN A 106 -5.29 -2.37 -13.54
CA ASN A 106 -5.75 -1.00 -13.28
C ASN A 106 -6.55 -0.94 -11.98
N ILE A 107 -6.12 -0.10 -11.05
CA ILE A 107 -6.83 0.14 -9.78
C ILE A 107 -7.05 1.64 -9.54
N ILE A 108 -8.18 1.95 -8.92
CA ILE A 108 -8.44 3.27 -8.34
C ILE A 108 -8.29 3.16 -6.84
N ILE A 109 -7.60 4.12 -6.21
CA ILE A 109 -7.55 4.27 -4.75
C ILE A 109 -8.21 5.59 -4.37
N LEU A 110 -9.36 5.53 -3.71
CA LEU A 110 -10.08 6.69 -3.18
C LEU A 110 -9.62 6.97 -1.75
N CYS A 111 -9.01 8.14 -1.57
CA CYS A 111 -8.60 8.64 -0.26
C CYS A 111 -9.76 9.36 0.41
N GLY A 112 -10.25 8.82 1.53
CA GLY A 112 -11.22 9.50 2.36
C GLY A 112 -10.60 10.64 3.16
N HIS A 113 -11.43 11.62 3.49
CA HIS A 113 -11.10 12.75 4.35
C HIS A 113 -12.26 13.05 5.29
N TYR A 114 -12.05 13.99 6.20
CA TYR A 114 -13.08 14.48 7.13
C TYR A 114 -13.63 13.37 8.04
N LYS A 115 -14.96 13.26 8.15
CA LYS A 115 -15.64 12.20 8.89
C LYS A 115 -15.85 10.92 8.08
N GLY A 116 -15.52 10.97 6.80
CA GLY A 116 -15.68 9.91 5.83
C GLY A 116 -16.24 10.40 4.50
N ILE A 117 -16.72 9.48 3.71
CA ILE A 117 -17.34 9.72 2.41
C ILE A 117 -18.84 9.44 2.48
N ASP A 118 -19.63 10.06 1.60
CA ASP A 118 -21.04 9.74 1.47
C ASP A 118 -21.22 8.23 1.23
N HIS A 119 -22.13 7.60 1.96
CA HIS A 119 -22.30 6.16 1.95
C HIS A 119 -22.69 5.61 0.55
N ARG A 120 -23.34 6.40 -0.28
CA ARG A 120 -23.67 6.04 -1.66
C ARG A 120 -22.44 5.78 -2.52
N ILE A 121 -21.32 6.42 -2.23
CA ILE A 121 -20.02 6.14 -2.90
C ILE A 121 -19.58 4.72 -2.53
N ARG A 122 -19.67 4.34 -1.24
CA ARG A 122 -19.31 3.00 -0.76
C ARG A 122 -20.21 1.93 -1.40
N GLU A 123 -21.51 2.18 -1.48
CA GLU A 123 -22.50 1.20 -1.98
C GLU A 123 -22.44 0.99 -3.50
N HIS A 124 -22.10 2.03 -4.26
CA HIS A 124 -22.26 2.00 -5.72
C HIS A 124 -20.96 2.04 -6.52
N LEU A 125 -19.86 2.49 -5.95
CA LEU A 125 -18.57 2.60 -6.66
C LEU A 125 -17.48 1.72 -6.06
N VAL A 126 -17.40 1.65 -4.72
CA VAL A 126 -16.31 0.95 -4.06
C VAL A 126 -16.48 -0.57 -4.19
N THR A 127 -15.43 -1.23 -4.68
CA THR A 127 -15.41 -2.70 -4.79
C THR A 127 -14.71 -3.33 -3.58
N ARG A 128 -13.83 -2.57 -2.92
CA ARG A 128 -13.05 -3.03 -1.77
C ARG A 128 -12.72 -1.89 -0.81
N GLU A 129 -12.85 -2.16 0.48
CA GLU A 129 -12.40 -1.26 1.53
C GLU A 129 -11.20 -1.85 2.24
N ILE A 130 -10.14 -1.04 2.40
CA ILE A 130 -8.87 -1.47 2.98
C ILE A 130 -8.51 -0.59 4.17
N SER A 131 -8.18 -1.23 5.30
CA SER A 131 -7.62 -0.62 6.50
C SER A 131 -6.15 -1.00 6.65
N ILE A 132 -5.29 -0.03 6.90
CA ILE A 132 -3.86 -0.28 7.19
C ILE A 132 -3.58 -0.55 8.67
N GLY A 133 -4.62 -0.60 9.50
CA GLY A 133 -4.50 -0.91 10.95
C GLY A 133 -5.62 -0.28 11.76
N ASP A 134 -5.75 -0.72 13.01
CA ASP A 134 -6.81 -0.31 13.95
C ASP A 134 -6.48 1.06 14.59
N TYR A 135 -6.37 2.09 13.76
CA TYR A 135 -6.19 3.48 14.16
C TYR A 135 -6.75 4.42 13.09
N VAL A 136 -7.08 5.64 13.49
CA VAL A 136 -7.67 6.64 12.59
C VAL A 136 -6.63 7.67 12.20
N LEU A 137 -6.53 7.94 10.89
CA LEU A 137 -5.72 9.00 10.30
C LEU A 137 -6.59 10.20 9.93
N THR A 138 -5.95 11.33 9.61
CA THR A 138 -6.64 12.55 9.15
C THR A 138 -7.18 12.42 7.73
N GLY A 139 -6.61 11.50 6.92
CA GLY A 139 -7.01 11.23 5.54
C GLY A 139 -6.46 9.91 5.05
N GLY A 140 -6.88 9.48 3.87
CA GLY A 140 -6.52 8.20 3.27
C GLY A 140 -5.21 8.21 2.47
N GLU A 141 -4.57 9.37 2.28
CA GLU A 141 -3.41 9.54 1.39
C GLU A 141 -2.21 8.71 1.83
N LEU A 142 -1.89 8.70 3.13
CA LEU A 142 -0.78 7.89 3.64
C LEU A 142 -1.06 6.40 3.49
N ALA A 143 -2.31 5.98 3.67
CA ALA A 143 -2.72 4.60 3.40
C ALA A 143 -2.57 4.26 1.91
N ALA A 144 -2.96 5.16 1.01
CA ALA A 144 -2.76 4.99 -0.43
C ALA A 144 -1.28 4.86 -0.80
N CYS A 145 -0.39 5.65 -0.17
CA CYS A 145 1.06 5.51 -0.35
C CYS A 145 1.57 4.14 0.10
N ILE A 146 1.12 3.63 1.26
CA ILE A 146 1.52 2.31 1.78
C ILE A 146 1.07 1.21 0.81
N ILE A 147 -0.17 1.28 0.31
CA ILE A 147 -0.69 0.32 -0.66
C ILE A 147 0.12 0.41 -1.97
N ALA A 148 0.33 1.60 -2.51
CA ALA A 148 1.09 1.79 -3.75
C ALA A 148 2.53 1.27 -3.62
N ASP A 149 3.23 1.58 -2.53
CA ASP A 149 4.61 1.14 -2.31
C ASP A 149 4.72 -0.39 -2.21
N SER A 150 3.87 -1.00 -1.37
CA SER A 150 3.88 -2.44 -1.14
C SER A 150 3.47 -3.26 -2.38
N VAL A 151 2.57 -2.72 -3.22
CA VAL A 151 2.16 -3.34 -4.49
C VAL A 151 3.26 -3.19 -5.54
N VAL A 152 3.76 -1.97 -5.75
CA VAL A 152 4.72 -1.69 -6.83
C VAL A 152 6.05 -2.42 -6.63
N ARG A 153 6.52 -2.54 -5.38
CA ARG A 153 7.79 -3.24 -5.10
C ARG A 153 7.79 -4.72 -5.47
N ILE A 154 6.62 -5.35 -5.60
CA ILE A 154 6.47 -6.77 -5.97
C ILE A 154 6.43 -6.93 -7.50
N ILE A 155 6.12 -5.88 -8.26
CA ILE A 155 6.10 -5.94 -9.73
C ILE A 155 7.49 -6.34 -10.25
N PRO A 156 7.59 -7.38 -11.12
CA PRO A 156 8.86 -7.81 -11.68
C PRO A 156 9.65 -6.64 -12.28
N GLY A 157 10.93 -6.53 -11.91
CA GLY A 157 11.82 -5.46 -12.37
C GLY A 157 11.72 -4.14 -11.59
N ALA A 158 10.79 -3.96 -10.64
CA ALA A 158 10.68 -2.75 -9.83
C ALA A 158 11.88 -2.60 -8.89
N ILE A 159 12.23 -3.66 -8.16
CA ILE A 159 13.45 -3.73 -7.35
C ILE A 159 14.58 -4.41 -8.13
N GLY A 160 15.83 -4.09 -7.80
CA GLY A 160 17.00 -4.53 -8.58
C GLY A 160 17.35 -6.02 -8.42
N ASP A 161 16.89 -6.65 -7.34
CA ASP A 161 17.09 -8.09 -7.08
C ASP A 161 15.73 -8.71 -6.74
N GLU A 162 15.17 -9.44 -7.71
CA GLU A 162 13.87 -10.09 -7.56
C GLU A 162 13.87 -11.17 -6.47
N ALA A 163 15.02 -11.83 -6.23
CA ALA A 163 15.15 -12.80 -5.15
C ALA A 163 14.99 -12.15 -3.77
N SER A 164 15.35 -10.87 -3.64
CA SER A 164 15.17 -10.11 -2.39
C SER A 164 13.70 -10.01 -1.97
N ALA A 165 12.78 -9.81 -2.92
CA ALA A 165 11.35 -9.73 -2.61
C ALA A 165 10.80 -11.08 -2.11
N LEU A 166 11.32 -12.20 -2.61
CA LEU A 166 10.88 -13.54 -2.23
C LEU A 166 11.35 -13.96 -0.83
N THR A 167 12.42 -13.34 -0.32
CA THR A 167 13.00 -13.64 1.01
C THR A 167 12.58 -12.64 2.09
N ASP A 168 11.73 -11.69 1.75
CA ASP A 168 11.18 -10.74 2.71
C ASP A 168 10.18 -11.41 3.68
N SER A 169 9.98 -10.76 4.84
CA SER A 169 8.97 -11.19 5.80
C SER A 169 7.58 -11.30 5.17
N PHE A 170 6.81 -12.28 5.62
CA PHE A 170 5.40 -12.54 5.25
C PHE A 170 5.16 -13.15 3.86
N GLN A 171 6.20 -13.50 3.10
CA GLN A 171 6.00 -14.21 1.83
C GLN A 171 5.54 -15.67 2.05
N ASP A 172 6.16 -16.37 3.02
CA ASP A 172 5.84 -17.75 3.38
C ASP A 172 5.33 -17.86 4.84
N ASN A 173 4.56 -16.86 5.31
CA ASN A 173 4.09 -16.77 6.68
C ASN A 173 5.23 -16.77 7.72
N LEU A 174 6.44 -16.42 7.31
CA LEU A 174 7.59 -16.28 8.20
C LEU A 174 8.13 -14.86 8.24
N LEU A 175 8.79 -14.50 9.33
CA LEU A 175 9.64 -13.33 9.39
C LEU A 175 10.99 -13.64 8.74
N ALA A 176 11.54 -12.69 7.99
CA ALA A 176 12.88 -12.81 7.44
C ALA A 176 13.94 -13.10 8.52
N PRO A 177 14.98 -13.89 8.21
CA PRO A 177 16.07 -14.14 9.14
C PRO A 177 16.86 -12.87 9.43
N PRO A 178 17.66 -12.83 10.53
CA PRO A 178 18.52 -11.69 10.79
C PRO A 178 19.59 -11.54 9.72
N VAL A 179 19.83 -10.30 9.31
CA VAL A 179 20.83 -9.95 8.30
C VAL A 179 22.01 -9.21 8.94
N TYR A 180 23.19 -9.43 8.39
CA TYR A 180 24.43 -8.82 8.88
C TYR A 180 25.19 -8.18 7.71
N THR A 181 25.93 -7.10 7.99
CA THR A 181 26.81 -6.44 7.04
C THR A 181 28.21 -6.27 7.62
N ARG A 182 29.14 -5.80 6.83
CA ARG A 182 30.51 -5.48 7.27
C ARG A 182 30.53 -4.33 8.28
N PRO A 183 31.44 -4.36 9.25
CA PRO A 183 32.51 -5.34 9.48
C PRO A 183 32.01 -6.63 10.15
N ALA A 184 32.77 -7.74 10.05
CA ALA A 184 32.42 -9.04 10.65
C ALA A 184 32.40 -9.02 12.18
N GLU A 185 33.07 -8.06 12.80
CA GLU A 185 33.01 -7.79 14.23
C GLU A 185 32.87 -6.28 14.49
N PHE A 186 31.90 -5.92 15.36
CA PHE A 186 31.69 -4.53 15.78
C PHE A 186 31.46 -4.49 17.29
N ARG A 187 32.32 -3.82 18.03
CA ARG A 187 32.29 -3.67 19.50
C ARG A 187 32.19 -5.00 20.27
N GLY A 188 32.87 -6.05 19.78
CA GLY A 188 32.84 -7.38 20.35
C GLY A 188 31.62 -8.24 19.90
N TRP A 189 30.70 -7.71 19.15
CA TRP A 189 29.60 -8.47 18.55
C TRP A 189 30.04 -9.00 17.18
N ARG A 190 29.92 -10.30 16.99
CA ARG A 190 30.39 -10.99 15.79
C ARG A 190 29.23 -11.47 14.91
N VAL A 191 29.46 -11.43 13.61
CA VAL A 191 28.61 -12.12 12.62
C VAL A 191 28.72 -13.63 12.87
N PRO A 192 27.63 -14.41 12.83
CA PRO A 192 27.67 -15.86 12.92
C PRO A 192 28.66 -16.49 11.93
N ASP A 193 29.51 -17.41 12.40
CA ASP A 193 30.59 -17.99 11.58
C ASP A 193 30.05 -18.74 10.35
N VAL A 194 28.83 -19.31 10.43
CA VAL A 194 28.17 -19.97 9.29
C VAL A 194 27.99 -19.01 8.11
N LEU A 195 27.68 -17.73 8.35
CA LEU A 195 27.51 -16.71 7.33
C LEU A 195 28.84 -16.29 6.66
N LEU A 196 29.97 -16.57 7.32
CA LEU A 196 31.31 -16.29 6.81
C LEU A 196 31.95 -17.50 6.13
N SER A 197 31.31 -18.68 6.20
CA SER A 197 31.89 -19.95 5.74
C SER A 197 31.93 -20.09 4.21
N GLY A 198 31.09 -19.39 3.47
CA GLY A 198 30.89 -19.60 2.03
C GLY A 198 30.16 -20.90 1.65
N ASN A 199 29.69 -21.68 2.64
CA ASN A 199 28.89 -22.87 2.42
C ASN A 199 27.40 -22.51 2.29
N PHE A 200 26.93 -22.28 1.07
CA PHE A 200 25.57 -21.80 0.81
C PHE A 200 24.48 -22.75 1.34
N ALA A 201 24.72 -24.05 1.39
CA ALA A 201 23.74 -25.00 1.92
C ALA A 201 23.56 -24.85 3.45
N GLU A 202 24.65 -24.70 4.19
CA GLU A 202 24.61 -24.44 5.64
C GLU A 202 24.08 -23.06 5.95
N ILE A 203 24.38 -22.05 5.11
CA ILE A 203 23.85 -20.70 5.26
C ILE A 203 22.32 -20.72 5.09
N ALA A 204 21.80 -21.36 4.04
CA ALA A 204 20.36 -21.47 3.80
C ALA A 204 19.65 -22.15 4.99
N LYS A 205 20.17 -23.30 5.43
CA LYS A 205 19.62 -24.02 6.59
C LYS A 205 19.63 -23.18 7.87
N TRP A 206 20.67 -22.39 8.09
CA TRP A 206 20.74 -21.47 9.22
C TRP A 206 19.68 -20.37 9.08
N GLN A 207 19.54 -19.77 7.89
CA GLN A 207 18.54 -18.74 7.61
C GLN A 207 17.11 -19.25 7.85
N ASP A 208 16.78 -20.45 7.36
CA ASP A 208 15.46 -21.06 7.56
C ASP A 208 15.16 -21.28 9.05
N ASN A 209 16.14 -21.80 9.79
CA ASN A 209 16.00 -21.99 11.23
C ASN A 209 15.83 -20.69 12.01
N GLU A 210 16.60 -19.67 11.68
CA GLU A 210 16.49 -18.34 12.32
C GLU A 210 15.15 -17.66 11.98
N ALA A 211 14.69 -17.78 10.74
CA ALA A 211 13.38 -17.29 10.33
C ALA A 211 12.27 -17.94 11.16
N TYR A 212 12.28 -19.27 11.28
CA TYR A 212 11.30 -20.01 12.08
C TYR A 212 11.33 -19.64 13.56
N GLU A 213 12.50 -19.68 14.20
CA GLU A 213 12.62 -19.35 15.63
C GLU A 213 12.27 -17.88 15.94
N ARG A 214 12.61 -16.98 15.02
CA ARG A 214 12.22 -15.57 15.11
C ARG A 214 10.71 -15.39 15.00
N THR A 215 10.07 -16.07 14.05
CA THR A 215 8.62 -16.05 13.86
C THR A 215 7.92 -16.60 15.08
N LYS A 216 8.33 -17.75 15.57
CA LYS A 216 7.80 -18.38 16.78
C LYS A 216 7.84 -17.47 17.99
N ARG A 217 8.89 -16.67 18.11
CA ARG A 217 9.06 -15.74 19.25
C ARG A 217 8.27 -14.45 19.11
N LEU A 218 8.25 -13.85 17.90
CA LEU A 218 7.73 -12.50 17.69
C LEU A 218 6.34 -12.47 17.08
N ARG A 219 6.00 -13.44 16.27
CA ARG A 219 4.73 -13.54 15.54
C ARG A 219 4.26 -14.99 15.47
N PRO A 220 4.00 -15.64 16.64
CA PRO A 220 3.53 -17.02 16.69
C PRO A 220 2.18 -17.24 15.99
N ASP A 221 1.41 -16.19 15.80
CA ASP A 221 0.16 -16.16 15.04
C ASP A 221 0.36 -16.64 13.59
N LEU A 222 1.47 -16.27 12.93
CA LEU A 222 1.77 -16.65 11.55
C LEU A 222 2.04 -18.15 11.36
N LEU A 223 2.36 -18.89 12.41
CA LEU A 223 2.60 -20.34 12.35
C LEU A 223 1.33 -21.19 12.49
N ASN A 224 0.20 -20.57 12.78
CA ASN A 224 -1.09 -21.24 13.03
C ASN A 224 -2.10 -21.04 11.88
N GLU A 225 -1.70 -20.44 10.79
CA GLU A 225 -2.52 -20.20 9.58
C GLU A 225 -2.32 -21.28 8.51
#